data_ad2307c60bc1792bc273e9af666818ee
#
_entry.id   ad2307c60bc1792bc273e9af666818ee
#
_cell.length_a   1.000
_cell.length_b   1.000
_cell.length_c   1.000
_cell.angle_alpha   90.00
_cell.angle_beta   90.00
_cell.angle_gamma   90.00
#
_symmetry.space_group_name_H-M   'P 1'
#
loop_
_entity.id
_entity.type
_entity.pdbx_description
1 polymer ?
#
loop_
_entity_poly.entity_id
_entity_poly.type
_entity_poly.pdbx_seq_one_letter_code
_entity_poly.pdbx_strand_id
1 'polypeptide(L)'
;MKYTPPSRPYLDVHNHIGRTINRAPTVGQSTAMALARFSQTGIHAALAMSTATGSPILNGMADVRAHNETIARARRDHPGVFPMGLALAEVRFGEQGLIELDRALSELGLNGFVDHPPFNESSLPFIEVAAARNGLVNLHCHTELMVKIARMFPTATFLVHASTWAADNIAGCDNCLFEIVQYPDGRDSEWDFDKLAGKVGADRLVFGADLPYFDYRTLQEKIERAPISEELKDRIAWKNAEALFRRFNPQWRMPETPPVAPRVYDDAWLWASNPKKTDRLVVDVIRGPASPTVL
;
A
#
# COMPACT_ATOMS: atom_id res chain seq x y z
N MET A 1 2.17 0.26 -28.63
CA MET A 1 2.76 1.57 -28.27
C MET A 1 3.65 1.40 -27.08
N LYS A 2 4.77 2.10 -26.99
CA LYS A 2 5.59 2.13 -25.78
C LYS A 2 4.92 3.09 -24.81
N TYR A 3 4.68 2.67 -23.56
CA TYR A 3 4.16 3.54 -22.52
C TYR A 3 5.18 4.66 -22.20
N THR A 4 4.70 5.87 -22.10
CA THR A 4 5.49 7.03 -21.65
C THR A 4 4.87 7.48 -20.32
N PRO A 5 5.64 7.47 -19.22
CA PRO A 5 5.14 7.96 -17.94
C PRO A 5 4.68 9.41 -18.05
N PRO A 6 3.68 9.83 -17.27
CA PRO A 6 3.32 11.23 -17.14
C PRO A 6 4.52 12.09 -16.70
N SER A 7 4.55 13.34 -17.10
CA SER A 7 5.55 14.32 -16.61
C SER A 7 5.29 14.74 -15.17
N ARG A 8 4.06 14.58 -14.69
CA ARG A 8 3.65 14.80 -13.31
C ARG A 8 4.26 13.74 -12.41
N PRO A 9 4.82 14.09 -11.24
CA PRO A 9 5.24 13.10 -10.27
C PRO A 9 4.01 12.36 -9.70
N TYR A 10 4.22 11.10 -9.32
CA TYR A 10 3.23 10.29 -8.63
C TYR A 10 3.81 9.72 -7.34
N LEU A 11 3.04 9.81 -6.26
CA LEU A 11 3.32 9.18 -4.97
C LEU A 11 2.20 8.18 -4.67
N ASP A 12 2.57 6.95 -4.39
CA ASP A 12 1.62 5.86 -4.19
C ASP A 12 1.44 5.56 -2.69
N VAL A 13 0.22 5.63 -2.20
CA VAL A 13 -0.09 5.32 -0.80
C VAL A 13 -0.53 3.87 -0.58
N HIS A 14 -0.56 3.05 -1.64
CA HIS A 14 -1.01 1.66 -1.55
C HIS A 14 -0.14 0.72 -2.38
N ASN A 15 0.99 0.30 -1.82
CA ASN A 15 1.93 -0.58 -2.50
C ASN A 15 2.38 -1.72 -1.58
N HIS A 16 2.05 -2.94 -1.98
CA HIS A 16 2.37 -4.13 -1.22
C HIS A 16 3.74 -4.69 -1.59
N ILE A 17 4.53 -5.03 -0.59
CA ILE A 17 5.84 -5.69 -0.73
C ILE A 17 5.81 -6.99 0.07
N GLY A 18 6.32 -8.05 -0.53
CA GLY A 18 6.39 -9.36 0.07
C GLY A 18 5.58 -10.39 -0.70
N ARG A 19 5.36 -11.52 -0.07
CA ARG A 19 4.47 -12.54 -0.62
C ARG A 19 3.04 -12.09 -0.48
N THR A 20 2.34 -12.12 -1.57
CA THR A 20 0.90 -12.01 -1.51
C THR A 20 0.29 -13.32 -1.91
N ILE A 21 -0.79 -13.65 -1.24
CA ILE A 21 -1.62 -14.72 -1.69
C ILE A 21 -3.04 -14.23 -1.60
N ASN A 22 -3.45 -13.65 -2.62
CA ASN A 22 -4.86 -13.46 -2.78
C ASN A 22 -5.27 -14.17 -4.07
N ARG A 23 -6.00 -15.29 -3.97
CA ARG A 23 -6.74 -15.95 -5.04
C ARG A 23 -5.98 -16.26 -6.34
N ALA A 24 -4.84 -15.67 -6.58
CA ALA A 24 -3.96 -15.96 -7.71
C ALA A 24 -2.71 -16.67 -7.19
N PRO A 25 -2.24 -17.70 -7.85
CA PRO A 25 -1.23 -18.61 -7.31
C PRO A 25 0.15 -17.98 -7.12
N THR A 26 0.40 -16.76 -7.55
CA THR A 26 1.75 -16.19 -7.53
C THR A 26 1.79 -14.68 -7.67
N VAL A 27 1.09 -13.98 -6.81
CA VAL A 27 1.28 -12.55 -6.79
C VAL A 27 2.16 -12.20 -5.60
N GLY A 28 3.42 -11.91 -5.86
CA GLY A 28 4.35 -11.37 -4.88
C GLY A 28 5.08 -10.21 -5.53
N GLN A 29 5.50 -9.25 -4.74
CA GLN A 29 6.33 -8.16 -5.20
C GLN A 29 7.49 -7.98 -4.24
N SER A 30 8.70 -8.13 -4.76
CA SER A 30 9.87 -7.75 -4.00
C SER A 30 10.12 -6.25 -4.07
N THR A 31 10.99 -5.77 -3.22
CA THR A 31 11.49 -4.39 -3.29
C THR A 31 12.08 -4.07 -4.66
N ALA A 32 12.88 -4.98 -5.23
CA ALA A 32 13.49 -4.79 -6.54
C ALA A 32 12.44 -4.72 -7.68
N MET A 33 11.41 -5.55 -7.62
CA MET A 33 10.30 -5.48 -8.58
C MET A 33 9.52 -4.17 -8.45
N ALA A 34 9.28 -3.71 -7.22
CA ALA A 34 8.63 -2.42 -6.99
C ALA A 34 9.44 -1.27 -7.60
N LEU A 35 10.75 -1.22 -7.31
CA LEU A 35 11.65 -0.19 -7.87
C LEU A 35 11.68 -0.20 -9.40
N ALA A 36 11.68 -1.40 -10.02
CA ALA A 36 11.63 -1.51 -11.47
C ALA A 36 10.31 -0.98 -12.06
N ARG A 37 9.18 -1.28 -11.42
CA ARG A 37 7.87 -0.75 -11.82
C ARG A 37 7.80 0.76 -11.66
N PHE A 38 8.30 1.29 -10.53
CA PHE A 38 8.34 2.73 -10.29
C PHE A 38 9.16 3.46 -11.36
N SER A 39 10.35 2.92 -11.69
CA SER A 39 11.19 3.45 -12.77
C SER A 39 10.46 3.49 -14.11
N GLN A 40 9.63 2.48 -14.41
CA GLN A 40 8.91 2.38 -15.68
C GLN A 40 7.65 3.25 -15.76
N THR A 41 7.08 3.59 -14.61
CA THR A 41 5.76 4.24 -14.54
C THR A 41 5.81 5.64 -13.95
N GLY A 42 6.98 6.15 -13.57
CA GLY A 42 7.11 7.50 -13.03
C GLY A 42 6.63 7.65 -11.59
N ILE A 43 6.63 6.57 -10.80
CA ILE A 43 6.36 6.66 -9.36
C ILE A 43 7.64 7.07 -8.64
N HIS A 44 7.59 8.18 -7.92
CA HIS A 44 8.75 8.74 -7.22
C HIS A 44 8.97 8.12 -5.85
N ALA A 45 7.88 7.86 -5.13
CA ALA A 45 7.92 7.19 -3.83
C ALA A 45 6.59 6.50 -3.52
N ALA A 46 6.61 5.57 -2.58
CA ALA A 46 5.41 4.84 -2.16
C ALA A 46 5.43 4.53 -0.66
N LEU A 47 4.24 4.42 -0.09
CA LEU A 47 4.02 3.75 1.17
C LEU A 47 4.20 2.25 0.97
N ALA A 48 5.09 1.62 1.74
CA ALA A 48 5.28 0.18 1.71
C ALA A 48 4.37 -0.49 2.73
N MET A 49 3.64 -1.51 2.32
CA MET A 49 2.84 -2.31 3.24
C MET A 49 2.94 -3.80 2.91
N SER A 50 2.71 -4.63 3.91
CA SER A 50 2.57 -6.07 3.70
C SER A 50 1.24 -6.36 3.01
N THR A 51 1.17 -7.49 2.35
CA THR A 51 -0.09 -8.00 1.83
C THR A 51 -0.78 -8.80 2.92
N ALA A 52 -1.82 -8.24 3.49
CA ALA A 52 -2.43 -8.85 4.66
C ALA A 52 -3.40 -9.98 4.31
N THR A 53 -4.33 -9.74 3.40
CA THR A 53 -5.38 -10.72 3.15
C THR A 53 -4.88 -11.90 2.37
N GLY A 54 -5.00 -13.06 2.97
CA GLY A 54 -4.66 -14.31 2.33
C GLY A 54 -3.16 -14.54 2.16
N SER A 55 -2.31 -13.70 2.76
CA SER A 55 -0.93 -14.10 2.97
C SER A 55 -0.93 -15.41 3.72
N PRO A 56 -0.29 -16.49 3.21
CA PRO A 56 -0.20 -17.70 3.97
C PRO A 56 0.65 -17.44 5.18
N ILE A 57 0.02 -17.43 6.29
CA ILE A 57 0.68 -17.50 7.58
C ILE A 57 0.80 -18.97 7.90
N LEU A 58 1.70 -19.64 7.19
CA LEU A 58 1.92 -21.07 7.31
C LEU A 58 2.66 -21.43 8.59
N ASN A 59 3.52 -20.52 9.04
CA ASN A 59 4.35 -20.69 10.23
C ASN A 59 3.91 -19.75 11.36
N GLY A 60 2.65 -19.36 11.37
CA GLY A 60 2.07 -18.53 12.42
C GLY A 60 2.75 -17.17 12.56
N MET A 61 3.02 -16.76 13.79
CA MET A 61 3.63 -15.46 14.08
C MET A 61 5.02 -15.26 13.48
N ALA A 62 5.75 -16.33 13.14
CA ALA A 62 7.04 -16.19 12.46
C ALA A 62 6.88 -15.54 11.07
N ASP A 63 5.82 -15.89 10.34
CA ASP A 63 5.53 -15.26 9.04
C ASP A 63 5.11 -13.79 9.22
N VAL A 64 4.31 -13.47 10.23
CA VAL A 64 3.91 -12.09 10.53
C VAL A 64 5.14 -11.23 10.79
N ARG A 65 6.06 -11.69 11.64
CA ARG A 65 7.32 -11.00 11.90
C ARG A 65 8.17 -10.81 10.66
N ALA A 66 8.30 -11.86 9.85
CA ALA A 66 9.07 -11.79 8.60
C ALA A 66 8.49 -10.77 7.61
N HIS A 67 7.16 -10.65 7.53
CA HIS A 67 6.50 -9.60 6.75
C HIS A 67 6.86 -8.21 7.26
N ASN A 68 6.73 -7.96 8.56
CA ASN A 68 7.01 -6.66 9.16
C ASN A 68 8.48 -6.26 8.99
N GLU A 69 9.39 -7.20 9.14
CA GLU A 69 10.82 -6.97 8.91
C GLU A 69 11.16 -6.72 7.44
N THR A 70 10.41 -7.32 6.51
CA THR A 70 10.55 -7.04 5.08
C THR A 70 10.20 -5.60 4.76
N ILE A 71 9.10 -5.07 5.31
CA ILE A 71 8.70 -3.68 5.12
C ILE A 71 9.73 -2.74 5.78
N ALA A 72 10.15 -3.03 7.00
CA ALA A 72 11.17 -2.23 7.69
C ALA A 72 12.50 -2.20 6.91
N ARG A 73 12.90 -3.32 6.31
CA ARG A 73 14.09 -3.41 5.45
C ARG A 73 13.94 -2.56 4.20
N ALA A 74 12.82 -2.67 3.47
CA ALA A 74 12.57 -1.85 2.28
C ALA A 74 12.71 -0.35 2.58
N ARG A 75 12.16 0.11 3.70
CA ARG A 75 12.29 1.49 4.15
C ARG A 75 13.72 1.89 4.49
N ARG A 76 14.43 1.04 5.23
CA ARG A 76 15.81 1.32 5.64
C ARG A 76 16.76 1.37 4.44
N ASP A 77 16.58 0.45 3.51
CA ASP A 77 17.48 0.29 2.36
C ASP A 77 17.18 1.33 1.24
N HIS A 78 15.93 1.85 1.20
CA HIS A 78 15.47 2.82 0.21
C HIS A 78 14.63 3.96 0.84
N PRO A 79 15.19 4.73 1.80
CA PRO A 79 14.40 5.68 2.60
C PRO A 79 13.82 6.85 1.79
N GLY A 80 14.42 7.19 0.66
CA GLY A 80 13.86 8.19 -0.27
C GLY A 80 12.61 7.67 -1.00
N VAL A 81 12.58 6.38 -1.30
CA VAL A 81 11.50 5.75 -2.07
C VAL A 81 10.37 5.23 -1.18
N PHE A 82 10.71 4.71 0.00
CA PHE A 82 9.74 4.22 0.98
C PHE A 82 9.79 5.03 2.27
N PRO A 83 9.23 6.26 2.27
CA PRO A 83 9.26 7.13 3.45
C PRO A 83 8.45 6.60 4.62
N MET A 84 7.45 5.79 4.33
CA MET A 84 6.53 5.19 5.30
C MET A 84 6.36 3.70 5.08
N GLY A 85 5.97 2.99 6.14
CA GLY A 85 5.61 1.58 6.07
C GLY A 85 4.53 1.20 7.06
N LEU A 86 3.66 0.29 6.66
CA LEU A 86 2.64 -0.29 7.51
C LEU A 86 2.95 -1.75 7.82
N ALA A 87 2.72 -2.12 9.07
CA ALA A 87 2.83 -3.48 9.54
C ALA A 87 1.66 -4.35 9.07
N LEU A 88 1.87 -5.63 9.00
CA LEU A 88 0.80 -6.62 9.05
C LEU A 88 0.33 -6.73 10.50
N ALA A 89 -0.94 -6.43 10.73
CA ALA A 89 -1.60 -6.73 11.99
C ALA A 89 -2.46 -7.99 11.82
N GLU A 90 -2.12 -9.04 12.54
CA GLU A 90 -2.81 -10.31 12.41
C GLU A 90 -3.65 -10.60 13.65
N VAL A 91 -4.89 -10.17 13.58
CA VAL A 91 -5.85 -10.22 14.69
C VAL A 91 -6.18 -11.64 15.17
N ARG A 92 -5.99 -12.66 14.32
CA ARG A 92 -6.24 -14.06 14.69
C ARG A 92 -5.33 -14.58 15.80
N PHE A 93 -4.20 -13.93 16.01
CA PHE A 93 -3.25 -14.32 17.07
C PHE A 93 -3.44 -13.53 18.37
N GLY A 94 -4.50 -12.74 18.49
CA GLY A 94 -4.86 -12.04 19.72
C GLY A 94 -3.67 -11.27 20.32
N GLU A 95 -3.35 -11.57 21.58
CA GLU A 95 -2.26 -10.90 22.31
C GLU A 95 -0.90 -10.99 21.61
N GLN A 96 -0.57 -12.11 20.99
CA GLN A 96 0.69 -12.26 20.26
C GLN A 96 0.75 -11.35 19.03
N GLY A 97 -0.37 -11.16 18.36
CA GLY A 97 -0.51 -10.19 17.28
C GLY A 97 -0.31 -8.76 17.76
N LEU A 98 -0.88 -8.40 18.91
CA LEU A 98 -0.73 -7.08 19.54
C LEU A 98 0.73 -6.81 19.94
N ILE A 99 1.40 -7.77 20.58
CA ILE A 99 2.82 -7.67 20.92
C ILE A 99 3.67 -7.44 19.67
N GLU A 100 3.39 -8.14 18.59
CA GLU A 100 4.13 -7.95 17.34
C GLU A 100 3.81 -6.60 16.68
N LEU A 101 2.58 -6.15 16.71
CA LEU A 101 2.24 -4.82 16.21
C LEU A 101 2.98 -3.76 17.02
N ASP A 102 2.97 -3.85 18.34
CA ASP A 102 3.71 -2.92 19.18
C ASP A 102 5.21 -2.91 18.87
N ARG A 103 5.83 -4.08 18.70
CA ARG A 103 7.21 -4.21 18.24
C ARG A 103 7.44 -3.54 16.88
N ALA A 104 6.55 -3.80 15.93
CA ALA A 104 6.67 -3.24 14.58
C ALA A 104 6.62 -1.70 14.60
N LEU A 105 5.80 -1.11 15.45
CA LEU A 105 5.70 0.34 15.56
C LEU A 105 6.86 0.95 16.37
N SER A 106 7.28 0.30 17.47
CA SER A 106 8.28 0.85 18.39
C SER A 106 9.73 0.54 17.99
N GLU A 107 10.03 -0.68 17.54
CA GLU A 107 11.39 -1.11 17.25
C GLU A 107 11.73 -1.06 15.76
N LEU A 108 10.77 -1.41 14.89
CA LEU A 108 10.97 -1.36 13.44
C LEU A 108 10.64 0.01 12.83
N GLY A 109 10.02 0.90 13.61
CA GLY A 109 9.68 2.26 13.22
C GLY A 109 8.60 2.32 12.13
N LEU A 110 7.71 1.32 12.05
CA LEU A 110 6.59 1.37 11.13
C LEU A 110 5.53 2.37 11.61
N ASN A 111 4.75 2.90 10.69
CA ASN A 111 3.92 4.07 10.93
C ASN A 111 2.44 3.72 11.22
N GLY A 112 2.13 2.46 11.32
CA GLY A 112 0.78 1.94 11.52
C GLY A 112 0.66 0.55 10.96
N PHE A 113 -0.56 0.16 10.56
CA PHE A 113 -0.78 -1.20 10.05
C PHE A 113 -1.84 -1.24 8.94
N VAL A 114 -1.84 -2.33 8.21
CA VAL A 114 -2.87 -2.71 7.24
C VAL A 114 -3.71 -3.84 7.80
N ASP A 115 -5.02 -3.69 7.77
CA ASP A 115 -5.98 -4.71 8.18
C ASP A 115 -6.95 -5.04 7.03
N HIS A 116 -7.21 -6.32 6.84
CA HIS A 116 -8.11 -6.81 5.82
C HIS A 116 -9.29 -7.57 6.43
N PRO A 117 -10.41 -7.67 5.74
CA PRO A 117 -11.58 -8.39 6.22
C PRO A 117 -11.28 -9.87 6.55
N PRO A 118 -12.00 -10.42 7.51
CA PRO A 118 -13.13 -9.79 8.16
C PRO A 118 -12.71 -8.84 9.27
N PHE A 119 -12.93 -7.54 9.06
CA PHE A 119 -12.76 -6.55 10.11
C PHE A 119 -13.93 -6.66 11.10
N ASN A 120 -13.62 -6.78 12.38
CA ASN A 120 -14.60 -6.94 13.44
C ASN A 120 -14.08 -6.33 14.77
N GLU A 121 -14.81 -6.56 15.85
CA GLU A 121 -14.43 -6.04 17.17
C GLU A 121 -13.04 -6.49 17.64
N SER A 122 -12.54 -7.64 17.16
CA SER A 122 -11.18 -8.11 17.49
C SER A 122 -10.07 -7.22 16.92
N SER A 123 -10.38 -6.39 15.93
CA SER A 123 -9.43 -5.42 15.37
C SER A 123 -9.31 -4.14 16.24
N LEU A 124 -10.26 -3.86 17.12
CA LEU A 124 -10.27 -2.63 17.93
C LEU A 124 -9.01 -2.45 18.77
N PRO A 125 -8.49 -3.45 19.50
CA PRO A 125 -7.27 -3.30 20.27
C PRO A 125 -6.05 -2.94 19.41
N PHE A 126 -6.00 -3.42 18.17
CA PHE A 126 -4.92 -3.08 17.22
C PHE A 126 -5.01 -1.62 16.77
N ILE A 127 -6.22 -1.13 16.52
CA ILE A 127 -6.44 0.27 16.19
C ILE A 127 -6.08 1.16 17.37
N GLU A 128 -6.41 0.76 18.59
CA GLU A 128 -6.04 1.47 19.81
C GLU A 128 -4.53 1.64 19.94
N VAL A 129 -3.76 0.57 19.70
CA VAL A 129 -2.29 0.61 19.68
C VAL A 129 -1.76 1.60 18.65
N ALA A 130 -2.33 1.62 17.43
CA ALA A 130 -1.93 2.58 16.40
C ALA A 130 -2.36 4.00 16.75
N ALA A 131 -3.58 4.20 17.23
CA ALA A 131 -4.14 5.51 17.61
C ALA A 131 -3.35 6.16 18.74
N ALA A 132 -2.89 5.40 19.72
CA ALA A 132 -2.02 5.87 20.80
C ALA A 132 -0.69 6.47 20.29
N ARG A 133 -0.31 6.16 19.04
CA ARG A 133 0.90 6.65 18.37
C ARG A 133 0.59 7.61 17.21
N ASN A 134 -0.65 8.10 17.09
CA ASN A 134 -1.13 8.87 15.94
C ASN A 134 -0.85 8.17 14.59
N GLY A 135 -0.93 6.84 14.59
CA GLY A 135 -0.56 5.97 13.47
C GLY A 135 -1.53 6.03 12.30
N LEU A 136 -1.09 5.49 11.18
CA LEU A 136 -1.89 5.29 9.97
C LEU A 136 -2.48 3.88 9.97
N VAL A 137 -3.77 3.77 9.72
CA VAL A 137 -4.47 2.48 9.59
C VAL A 137 -5.09 2.39 8.21
N ASN A 138 -4.64 1.45 7.41
CA ASN A 138 -5.27 1.13 6.13
C ASN A 138 -6.35 0.07 6.38
N LEU A 139 -7.61 0.42 6.13
CA LEU A 139 -8.75 -0.44 6.38
C LEU A 139 -9.51 -0.76 5.10
N HIS A 140 -9.59 -2.03 4.80
CA HIS A 140 -10.42 -2.55 3.70
C HIS A 140 -11.85 -2.86 4.19
N CYS A 141 -12.49 -1.88 4.80
CA CYS A 141 -13.82 -2.00 5.37
C CYS A 141 -14.74 -0.91 4.81
N HIS A 142 -15.89 -1.32 4.29
CA HIS A 142 -16.91 -0.40 3.75
C HIS A 142 -18.25 -0.62 4.47
N THR A 143 -18.25 -0.50 5.79
CA THR A 143 -19.43 -0.73 6.62
C THR A 143 -19.62 0.41 7.61
N GLU A 144 -20.81 0.48 8.23
CA GLU A 144 -21.09 1.42 9.32
C GLU A 144 -20.08 1.33 10.48
N LEU A 145 -19.46 0.16 10.67
CA LEU A 145 -18.41 -0.03 11.67
C LEU A 145 -17.24 0.89 11.41
N MET A 146 -16.83 1.10 10.13
CA MET A 146 -15.77 2.03 9.75
C MET A 146 -16.06 3.47 10.24
N VAL A 147 -17.30 3.92 10.09
CA VAL A 147 -17.71 5.26 10.57
C VAL A 147 -17.56 5.37 12.08
N LYS A 148 -17.99 4.35 12.82
CA LYS A 148 -17.85 4.30 14.28
C LYS A 148 -16.39 4.36 14.70
N ILE A 149 -15.53 3.56 14.04
CA ILE A 149 -14.10 3.49 14.34
C ILE A 149 -13.41 4.82 14.07
N ALA A 150 -13.63 5.44 12.92
CA ALA A 150 -13.02 6.73 12.60
C ALA A 150 -13.37 7.79 13.66
N ARG A 151 -14.58 7.76 14.19
CA ARG A 151 -15.01 8.66 15.26
C ARG A 151 -14.48 8.28 16.64
N MET A 152 -14.31 6.99 16.92
CA MET A 152 -13.76 6.50 18.19
C MET A 152 -12.28 6.82 18.34
N PHE A 153 -11.53 6.85 17.24
CA PHE A 153 -10.08 7.04 17.22
C PHE A 153 -9.67 8.28 16.41
N PRO A 154 -10.00 9.49 16.88
CA PRO A 154 -9.76 10.71 16.12
C PRO A 154 -8.27 11.06 15.94
N THR A 155 -7.38 10.46 16.73
CA THR A 155 -5.93 10.63 16.62
C THR A 155 -5.29 9.72 15.56
N ALA A 156 -5.94 8.60 15.21
CA ALA A 156 -5.50 7.76 14.10
C ALA A 156 -5.87 8.42 12.77
N THR A 157 -5.06 8.18 11.75
CA THR A 157 -5.40 8.50 10.35
C THR A 157 -5.83 7.21 9.66
N PHE A 158 -6.97 7.24 8.99
CA PHE A 158 -7.48 6.10 8.25
C PHE A 158 -7.30 6.31 6.76
N LEU A 159 -6.76 5.31 6.11
CA LEU A 159 -6.62 5.24 4.67
C LEU A 159 -7.69 4.27 4.16
N VAL A 160 -8.59 4.77 3.32
CA VAL A 160 -9.81 4.06 2.92
C VAL A 160 -9.91 4.04 1.41
N HIS A 161 -10.21 2.90 0.82
CA HIS A 161 -10.50 2.85 -0.61
C HIS A 161 -11.66 3.79 -0.93
N ALA A 162 -11.44 4.69 -1.87
CA ALA A 162 -12.49 5.57 -2.35
C ALA A 162 -13.58 4.75 -3.03
N SER A 163 -14.81 5.03 -2.67
CA SER A 163 -16.01 4.42 -3.26
C SER A 163 -17.18 5.37 -3.06
N THR A 164 -18.27 5.18 -3.79
CA THR A 164 -19.48 5.94 -3.58
C THR A 164 -19.96 5.82 -2.13
N TRP A 165 -19.95 4.60 -1.59
CA TRP A 165 -20.32 4.37 -0.20
C TRP A 165 -19.42 5.13 0.78
N ALA A 166 -18.10 5.05 0.61
CA ALA A 166 -17.14 5.76 1.47
C ALA A 166 -17.37 7.28 1.41
N ALA A 167 -17.51 7.83 0.22
CA ALA A 167 -17.78 9.26 0.03
C ALA A 167 -19.11 9.70 0.65
N ASP A 168 -20.12 8.84 0.66
CA ASP A 168 -21.43 9.18 1.23
C ASP A 168 -21.48 9.05 2.77
N ASN A 169 -20.71 8.14 3.35
CA ASN A 169 -20.84 7.78 4.76
C ASN A 169 -19.69 8.29 5.66
N ILE A 170 -18.46 8.39 5.15
CA ILE A 170 -17.29 8.78 5.94
C ILE A 170 -16.67 10.13 5.53
N ALA A 171 -17.28 10.86 4.63
CA ALA A 171 -16.82 12.20 4.24
C ALA A 171 -16.68 13.17 5.45
N GLY A 172 -17.58 13.04 6.44
CA GLY A 172 -17.56 13.83 7.67
C GLY A 172 -16.54 13.38 8.73
N CYS A 173 -15.68 12.40 8.43
CA CYS A 173 -14.59 11.97 9.33
C CYS A 173 -13.28 12.59 8.84
N ASP A 174 -12.83 13.67 9.49
CA ASP A 174 -11.67 14.46 9.04
C ASP A 174 -10.33 13.70 9.08
N ASN A 175 -10.29 12.61 9.82
CA ASN A 175 -9.12 11.74 9.94
C ASN A 175 -9.10 10.62 8.87
N CYS A 176 -9.96 10.67 7.85
CA CYS A 176 -9.98 9.73 6.74
C CYS A 176 -9.38 10.34 5.47
N LEU A 177 -8.46 9.63 4.83
CA LEU A 177 -7.98 9.85 3.47
C LEU A 177 -8.61 8.83 2.54
N PHE A 178 -8.90 9.23 1.31
CA PHE A 178 -9.59 8.42 0.32
C PHE A 178 -8.64 8.05 -0.81
N GLU A 179 -8.29 6.78 -0.84
CA GLU A 179 -7.42 6.23 -1.88
C GLU A 179 -8.18 6.04 -3.19
N ILE A 180 -7.71 6.67 -4.23
CA ILE A 180 -8.16 6.39 -5.60
C ILE A 180 -7.45 5.12 -6.05
N VAL A 181 -8.18 4.01 -6.03
CA VAL A 181 -7.67 2.67 -6.40
C VAL A 181 -8.40 2.20 -7.65
N GLN A 182 -7.72 1.42 -8.48
CA GLN A 182 -8.37 0.76 -9.61
C GLN A 182 -9.13 -0.49 -9.14
N TYR A 183 -10.36 -0.66 -9.59
CA TYR A 183 -11.14 -1.88 -9.39
C TYR A 183 -11.30 -2.66 -10.69
N PRO A 184 -11.13 -3.98 -10.67
CA PRO A 184 -11.20 -4.80 -11.90
C PRO A 184 -12.61 -4.94 -12.45
N ASP A 185 -13.63 -4.65 -11.66
CA ASP A 185 -15.04 -4.73 -12.04
C ASP A 185 -15.57 -3.45 -12.72
N GLY A 186 -14.68 -2.51 -13.02
CA GLY A 186 -15.04 -1.26 -13.71
C GLY A 186 -15.72 -0.22 -12.83
N ARG A 187 -15.84 -0.43 -11.53
CA ARG A 187 -16.43 0.56 -10.60
C ARG A 187 -15.72 1.91 -10.62
N ASP A 188 -14.45 1.91 -10.98
CA ASP A 188 -13.64 3.11 -11.17
C ASP A 188 -13.85 3.80 -12.54
N SER A 189 -14.59 3.19 -13.47
CA SER A 189 -14.96 3.85 -14.74
C SER A 189 -15.90 5.04 -14.54
N GLU A 190 -16.56 5.10 -13.40
CA GLU A 190 -17.51 6.15 -13.03
C GLU A 190 -16.92 7.25 -12.13
N TRP A 191 -15.58 7.28 -11.96
CA TRP A 191 -14.95 8.31 -11.14
C TRP A 191 -15.18 9.71 -11.74
N ASP A 192 -16.09 10.44 -11.13
CA ASP A 192 -16.20 11.89 -11.25
C ASP A 192 -15.35 12.50 -10.12
N PHE A 193 -14.09 12.81 -10.43
CA PHE A 193 -13.14 13.30 -9.45
C PHE A 193 -13.53 14.64 -8.85
N ASP A 194 -14.19 15.53 -9.62
CA ASP A 194 -14.69 16.81 -9.11
C ASP A 194 -15.80 16.59 -8.09
N LYS A 195 -16.75 15.71 -8.40
CA LYS A 195 -17.82 15.35 -7.49
C LYS A 195 -17.31 14.68 -6.24
N LEU A 196 -16.33 13.78 -6.38
CA LEU A 196 -15.70 13.12 -5.25
C LEU A 196 -14.96 14.16 -4.37
N ALA A 197 -14.17 15.04 -4.97
CA ALA A 197 -13.47 16.11 -4.27
C ALA A 197 -14.45 17.07 -3.55
N GLY A 198 -15.58 17.36 -4.18
CA GLY A 198 -16.64 18.16 -3.56
C GLY A 198 -17.27 17.52 -2.33
N LYS A 199 -17.34 16.19 -2.30
CA LYS A 199 -17.90 15.44 -1.16
C LYS A 199 -16.92 15.27 -0.01
N VAL A 200 -15.69 14.82 -0.31
CA VAL A 200 -14.73 14.41 0.72
C VAL A 200 -13.65 15.45 1.01
N GLY A 201 -13.52 16.47 0.16
CA GLY A 201 -12.42 17.43 0.20
C GLY A 201 -11.29 17.04 -0.76
N ALA A 202 -10.84 17.99 -1.58
CA ALA A 202 -9.76 17.76 -2.55
C ALA A 202 -8.42 17.42 -1.90
N ASP A 203 -8.19 17.84 -0.67
CA ASP A 203 -7.00 17.61 0.14
C ASP A 203 -6.94 16.21 0.77
N ARG A 204 -8.02 15.44 0.65
CA ARG A 204 -8.12 14.09 1.20
C ARG A 204 -8.08 12.98 0.14
N LEU A 205 -7.99 13.33 -1.15
CA LEU A 205 -7.87 12.36 -2.23
C LEU A 205 -6.40 12.01 -2.48
N VAL A 206 -6.05 10.75 -2.45
CA VAL A 206 -4.69 10.26 -2.65
C VAL A 206 -4.64 9.14 -3.69
N PHE A 207 -3.56 9.10 -4.45
CA PHE A 207 -3.32 8.03 -5.42
C PHE A 207 -2.86 6.76 -4.71
N GLY A 208 -3.56 5.64 -4.92
CA GLY A 208 -3.22 4.32 -4.40
C GLY A 208 -3.36 3.27 -5.50
N ALA A 209 -2.25 2.68 -5.93
CA ALA A 209 -2.29 1.76 -7.07
C ALA A 209 -2.68 0.34 -6.72
N ASP A 210 -2.58 -0.04 -5.45
CA ASP A 210 -2.82 -1.41 -4.97
C ASP A 210 -1.96 -2.45 -5.71
N LEU A 211 -0.67 -2.09 -5.92
CA LEU A 211 0.27 -3.03 -6.50
C LEU A 211 0.60 -4.17 -5.52
N PRO A 212 0.79 -5.37 -6.00
CA PRO A 212 0.93 -5.83 -7.40
C PRO A 212 -0.37 -6.28 -8.07
N TYR A 213 -1.54 -5.99 -7.52
CA TYR A 213 -2.81 -6.48 -8.05
C TYR A 213 -3.25 -5.74 -9.32
N PHE A 214 -2.89 -4.45 -9.44
CA PHE A 214 -3.26 -3.61 -10.58
C PHE A 214 -2.03 -2.96 -11.24
N ASP A 215 -2.27 -2.24 -12.33
CA ASP A 215 -1.23 -1.56 -13.09
C ASP A 215 -1.35 -0.03 -12.91
N TYR A 216 -0.27 0.64 -12.56
CA TYR A 216 -0.20 2.10 -12.42
C TYR A 216 -0.74 2.84 -13.63
N ARG A 217 -0.39 2.35 -14.83
CA ARG A 217 -0.64 3.03 -16.10
C ARG A 217 -2.11 3.34 -16.32
N THR A 218 -2.98 2.41 -15.99
CA THR A 218 -4.42 2.59 -16.19
C THR A 218 -4.97 3.70 -15.31
N LEU A 219 -4.61 3.73 -14.05
CA LEU A 219 -5.09 4.75 -13.13
C LEU A 219 -4.46 6.11 -13.42
N GLN A 220 -3.16 6.15 -13.74
CA GLN A 220 -2.48 7.38 -14.17
C GLN A 220 -3.15 7.96 -15.42
N GLU A 221 -3.41 7.13 -16.43
CA GLU A 221 -4.07 7.57 -17.68
C GLU A 221 -5.47 8.12 -17.41
N LYS A 222 -6.24 7.52 -16.51
CA LYS A 222 -7.55 8.03 -16.11
C LYS A 222 -7.45 9.41 -15.47
N ILE A 223 -6.52 9.61 -14.55
CA ILE A 223 -6.32 10.91 -13.88
C ILE A 223 -5.86 11.96 -14.88
N GLU A 224 -4.87 11.64 -15.72
CA GLU A 224 -4.33 12.60 -16.70
C GLU A 224 -5.39 13.04 -17.74
N ARG A 225 -6.26 12.12 -18.17
CA ARG A 225 -7.33 12.41 -19.14
C ARG A 225 -8.59 12.98 -18.51
N ALA A 226 -8.72 12.96 -17.19
CA ALA A 226 -9.92 13.48 -16.56
C ALA A 226 -10.11 14.99 -16.84
N PRO A 227 -11.34 15.43 -17.10
CA PRO A 227 -11.67 16.83 -17.37
C PRO A 227 -11.75 17.64 -16.07
N ILE A 228 -10.71 17.60 -15.26
CA ILE A 228 -10.57 18.29 -13.97
C ILE A 228 -9.39 19.26 -14.02
N SER A 229 -9.31 20.16 -13.03
CA SER A 229 -8.21 21.12 -12.95
C SER A 229 -6.86 20.44 -12.74
N GLU A 230 -5.78 21.04 -13.26
CA GLU A 230 -4.43 20.55 -13.05
C GLU A 230 -4.05 20.53 -11.55
N GLU A 231 -4.58 21.47 -10.77
CA GLU A 231 -4.39 21.49 -9.33
C GLU A 231 -5.03 20.26 -8.65
N LEU A 232 -6.22 19.85 -9.08
CA LEU A 232 -6.85 18.63 -8.51
C LEU A 232 -6.10 17.37 -8.95
N LYS A 233 -5.59 17.31 -10.19
CA LYS A 233 -4.72 16.21 -10.62
C LYS A 233 -3.44 16.13 -9.78
N ASP A 234 -2.80 17.28 -9.52
CA ASP A 234 -1.62 17.35 -8.66
C ASP A 234 -1.90 16.89 -7.23
N ARG A 235 -3.05 17.29 -6.66
CA ARG A 235 -3.46 16.87 -5.32
C ARG A 235 -3.61 15.37 -5.24
N ILE A 236 -4.33 14.78 -6.17
CA ILE A 236 -4.54 13.33 -6.23
C ILE A 236 -3.21 12.62 -6.45
N ALA A 237 -2.42 13.06 -7.42
CA ALA A 237 -1.21 12.35 -7.86
C ALA A 237 -0.09 12.38 -6.82
N TRP A 238 0.13 13.51 -6.13
CA TRP A 238 1.31 13.63 -5.27
C TRP A 238 1.19 14.58 -4.06
N LYS A 239 0.53 15.76 -4.18
CA LYS A 239 0.59 16.78 -3.10
C LYS A 239 0.03 16.28 -1.77
N ASN A 240 -1.10 15.59 -1.81
CA ASN A 240 -1.74 15.08 -0.58
C ASN A 240 -0.92 13.92 0.02
N ALA A 241 -0.39 13.04 -0.83
CA ALA A 241 0.50 11.97 -0.38
C ALA A 241 1.83 12.51 0.16
N GLU A 242 2.39 13.58 -0.44
CA GLU A 242 3.57 14.26 0.10
C GLU A 242 3.30 14.82 1.50
N ALA A 243 2.17 15.47 1.70
CA ALA A 243 1.76 15.98 3.00
C ALA A 243 1.65 14.85 4.04
N LEU A 244 1.05 13.73 3.66
CA LEU A 244 0.99 12.53 4.49
C LEU A 244 2.39 12.02 4.83
N PHE A 245 3.25 11.80 3.85
CA PHE A 245 4.59 11.27 4.06
C PHE A 245 5.43 12.17 4.97
N ARG A 246 5.36 13.49 4.78
CA ARG A 246 6.08 14.46 5.61
C ARG A 246 5.52 14.56 7.02
N ARG A 247 4.25 14.31 7.24
CA ARG A 247 3.68 14.23 8.59
C ARG A 247 4.30 13.11 9.41
N PHE A 248 4.54 11.94 8.80
CA PHE A 248 5.12 10.78 9.46
C PHE A 248 6.66 10.75 9.39
N ASN A 249 7.24 11.43 8.42
CA ASN A 249 8.68 11.54 8.23
C ASN A 249 9.04 12.99 7.86
N PRO A 250 9.16 13.91 8.82
CA PRO A 250 9.37 15.35 8.55
C PRO A 250 10.66 15.67 7.79
N GLN A 251 11.66 14.80 7.85
CA GLN A 251 12.93 14.98 7.15
C GLN A 251 12.89 14.50 5.69
N TRP A 252 11.89 13.72 5.34
CA TRP A 252 11.75 13.21 3.97
C TRP A 252 11.47 14.33 2.97
N ARG A 253 12.04 14.18 1.81
CA ARG A 253 11.79 15.04 0.64
C ARG A 253 11.53 14.13 -0.55
N MET A 254 10.56 14.50 -1.37
CA MET A 254 10.26 13.77 -2.59
C MET A 254 11.50 13.72 -3.49
N PRO A 255 11.90 12.54 -3.97
CA PRO A 255 12.98 12.43 -4.96
C PRO A 255 12.63 13.21 -6.23
N GLU A 256 13.62 13.85 -6.83
CA GLU A 256 13.44 14.61 -8.09
C GLU A 256 13.05 13.70 -9.26
N THR A 257 13.52 12.46 -9.22
CA THR A 257 13.27 11.46 -10.26
C THR A 257 12.78 10.15 -9.64
N PRO A 258 12.01 9.34 -10.39
CA PRO A 258 11.73 7.97 -9.99
C PRO A 258 13.01 7.17 -9.72
N PRO A 259 12.95 6.12 -8.90
CA PRO A 259 14.10 5.29 -8.62
C PRO A 259 14.60 4.59 -9.89
N VAL A 260 15.90 4.34 -9.93
CA VAL A 260 16.50 3.56 -11.02
C VAL A 260 16.16 2.08 -10.84
N ALA A 261 15.72 1.43 -11.91
CA ALA A 261 15.47 0.00 -11.88
C ALA A 261 16.76 -0.77 -11.53
N PRO A 262 16.70 -1.72 -10.59
CA PRO A 262 17.86 -2.55 -10.28
C PRO A 262 18.28 -3.38 -11.49
N ARG A 263 19.58 -3.59 -11.65
CA ARG A 263 20.12 -4.40 -12.75
C ARG A 263 19.91 -5.90 -12.56
N VAL A 264 19.82 -6.31 -11.30
CA VAL A 264 19.64 -7.71 -10.90
C VAL A 264 18.52 -7.77 -9.87
N TYR A 265 17.62 -8.70 -10.07
CA TYR A 265 16.56 -9.00 -9.12
C TYR A 265 17.06 -10.08 -8.15
N ASP A 266 17.46 -9.68 -6.96
CA ASP A 266 17.87 -10.63 -5.91
C ASP A 266 16.67 -11.03 -5.04
N ASP A 267 15.66 -11.57 -5.69
CA ASP A 267 14.37 -11.87 -5.07
C ASP A 267 14.09 -13.37 -5.00
N ALA A 268 15.10 -14.16 -5.28
CA ALA A 268 14.97 -15.62 -5.26
C ALA A 268 14.37 -16.13 -3.94
N TRP A 269 14.63 -15.44 -2.84
CA TRP A 269 14.10 -15.80 -1.53
C TRP A 269 12.56 -15.72 -1.44
N LEU A 270 11.90 -14.85 -2.22
CA LEU A 270 10.44 -14.79 -2.29
C LEU A 270 9.84 -16.10 -2.80
N TRP A 271 10.59 -16.80 -3.62
CA TRP A 271 10.15 -17.98 -4.33
C TRP A 271 10.80 -19.24 -3.78
N ALA A 272 12.01 -19.12 -3.25
CA ALA A 272 12.80 -20.24 -2.75
C ALA A 272 12.33 -20.80 -1.40
N SER A 273 11.60 -20.03 -0.61
CA SER A 273 11.13 -20.49 0.70
C SER A 273 10.01 -21.54 0.64
N ASN A 274 9.47 -21.81 -0.55
CA ASN A 274 8.54 -22.92 -0.78
C ASN A 274 8.85 -23.57 -2.12
N PRO A 275 9.79 -24.51 -2.20
CA PRO A 275 10.32 -25.07 -3.44
C PRO A 275 9.33 -26.02 -4.14
N LYS A 276 8.10 -25.59 -4.34
CA LYS A 276 7.17 -26.27 -5.23
C LYS A 276 7.59 -26.06 -6.68
N LYS A 277 7.20 -26.99 -7.54
CA LYS A 277 7.50 -26.95 -8.98
C LYS A 277 7.10 -25.62 -9.65
N THR A 278 6.03 -25.02 -9.18
CA THR A 278 5.52 -23.72 -9.64
C THR A 278 6.44 -22.56 -9.25
N ASP A 279 7.07 -22.61 -8.09
CA ASP A 279 7.97 -21.55 -7.63
C ASP A 279 9.26 -21.53 -8.48
N ARG A 280 9.73 -22.69 -8.93
CA ARG A 280 10.84 -22.77 -9.88
C ARG A 280 10.52 -22.12 -11.22
N LEU A 281 9.36 -22.43 -11.78
CA LEU A 281 8.94 -21.82 -13.05
C LEU A 281 8.87 -20.30 -12.97
N VAL A 282 8.37 -19.76 -11.88
CA VAL A 282 8.29 -18.31 -11.69
C VAL A 282 9.67 -17.68 -11.53
N VAL A 283 10.57 -18.31 -10.77
CA VAL A 283 11.95 -17.85 -10.64
C VAL A 283 12.67 -17.91 -11.98
N ASP A 284 12.51 -18.99 -12.73
CA ASP A 284 13.12 -19.14 -14.06
C ASP A 284 12.59 -18.12 -15.06
N VAL A 285 11.29 -17.82 -15.02
CA VAL A 285 10.69 -16.77 -15.85
C VAL A 285 11.24 -15.38 -15.50
N ILE A 286 11.38 -15.07 -14.22
CA ILE A 286 11.89 -13.78 -13.77
C ILE A 286 13.38 -13.63 -14.09
N ARG A 287 14.17 -14.67 -13.91
CA ARG A 287 15.60 -14.67 -14.17
C ARG A 287 15.97 -14.87 -15.64
N GLY A 288 15.03 -15.38 -16.44
CA GLY A 288 15.24 -15.76 -17.82
C GLY A 288 15.91 -17.14 -17.99
N PRO A 289 16.06 -17.58 -19.23
CA PRO A 289 16.51 -18.96 -19.56
C PRO A 289 17.95 -19.28 -19.12
N ALA A 290 18.72 -18.28 -18.74
CA ALA A 290 20.09 -18.45 -18.23
C ALA A 290 20.14 -18.58 -16.69
N SER A 291 19.02 -18.52 -16.01
CA SER A 291 19.00 -18.71 -14.56
C SER A 291 19.33 -20.16 -14.22
N PRO A 292 20.30 -20.40 -13.37
CA PRO A 292 20.53 -21.74 -12.87
C PRO A 292 19.25 -22.20 -12.18
N THR A 293 18.90 -23.42 -12.45
CA THR A 293 17.79 -24.09 -11.75
C THR A 293 18.02 -23.93 -10.27
N VAL A 294 17.20 -23.14 -9.62
CA VAL A 294 17.24 -23.04 -8.18
C VAL A 294 16.65 -24.32 -7.65
N LEU A 295 17.50 -25.18 -7.21
CA LEU A 295 17.15 -26.46 -6.58
C LEU A 295 16.62 -26.22 -5.18
#